data_32f9c1358ca596119f8b62a8fcacd940
#
_entry.id   32f9c1358ca596119f8b62a8fcacd940
#
_cell.length_a   1.000
_cell.length_b   1.000
_cell.length_c   1.000
_cell.angle_alpha   90.00
_cell.angle_beta   90.00
_cell.angle_gamma   90.00
#
_symmetry.space_group_name_H-M   'P 1'
#
loop_
_entity.id
_entity.type
_entity.pdbx_description
1 polymer ?
#
loop_
_entity_poly.entity_id
_entity_poly.type
_entity_poly.pdbx_seq_one_letter_code
_entity_poly.pdbx_strand_id
1 'polypeptide(L)'
;QQMIVDFTGMDIANASLLDEGTAAAEAMGLSYRLDKSDSNLVFVSENCHPQTVEVIRTRAEPMGLKVLVGNEDKVLEQLKEDIVCGILQYPGTLGDIKDPSEAISKIHKKNGKAILACDLLALAKLKTPRELGADIAVGSSQRFGIPMGYGGPHAAFFATKDEYKRSMPGRIVGVSVDRHGNKAYRLSLQTREQHIRRDKATSNICTAQALLAIVSAAYAIYHGPDGIKKI
;
A
#
# COMPACT_ATOMS: atom_id res chain seq x y z
N GLN A 1 -8.60 6.53 -7.07
CA GLN A 1 -7.18 6.57 -7.41
C GLN A 1 -6.59 7.95 -7.15
N GLN A 2 -7.14 9.01 -7.75
CA GLN A 2 -6.58 10.36 -7.62
C GLN A 2 -6.50 10.82 -6.16
N MET A 3 -7.56 10.64 -5.39
CA MET A 3 -7.57 10.95 -3.95
C MET A 3 -6.40 10.27 -3.22
N ILE A 4 -6.13 9.00 -3.49
CA ILE A 4 -5.02 8.28 -2.86
C ILE A 4 -3.66 8.85 -3.29
N VAL A 5 -3.50 9.18 -4.56
CA VAL A 5 -2.29 9.85 -5.07
C VAL A 5 -2.07 11.18 -4.36
N ASP A 6 -3.13 11.99 -4.23
CA ASP A 6 -3.04 13.32 -3.60
C ASP A 6 -2.65 13.23 -2.12
N PHE A 7 -3.19 12.25 -1.36
CA PHE A 7 -2.87 12.06 0.06
C PHE A 7 -1.50 11.43 0.29
N THR A 8 -1.08 10.51 -0.57
CA THR A 8 0.19 9.78 -0.38
C THR A 8 1.39 10.46 -1.05
N GLY A 9 1.15 11.37 -1.99
CA GLY A 9 2.17 11.95 -2.84
C GLY A 9 2.78 10.99 -3.85
N MET A 10 2.29 9.75 -3.93
CA MET A 10 2.80 8.74 -4.86
C MET A 10 2.37 9.02 -6.30
N ASP A 11 3.06 8.41 -7.27
CA ASP A 11 2.84 8.71 -8.69
C ASP A 11 1.56 8.02 -9.24
N ILE A 12 1.21 6.85 -8.68
CA ILE A 12 0.08 6.05 -9.16
C ILE A 12 -0.55 5.24 -8.01
N ALA A 13 -1.86 5.09 -8.04
CA ALA A 13 -2.62 4.22 -7.14
C ALA A 13 -3.54 3.29 -7.92
N ASN A 14 -3.81 2.10 -7.35
CA ASN A 14 -4.82 1.19 -7.88
C ASN A 14 -6.25 1.66 -7.53
N ALA A 15 -7.25 0.98 -8.07
CA ALA A 15 -8.65 1.32 -7.79
C ALA A 15 -9.03 1.04 -6.33
N SER A 16 -8.71 -0.16 -5.83
CA SER A 16 -8.82 -0.56 -4.42
C SER A 16 -8.27 -1.97 -4.20
N LEU A 17 -8.09 -2.35 -2.94
CA LEU A 17 -7.87 -3.72 -2.47
C LEU A 17 -8.84 -4.04 -1.33
N LEU A 18 -8.72 -5.23 -0.72
CA LEU A 18 -9.64 -5.69 0.32
C LEU A 18 -9.44 -4.92 1.63
N ASP A 19 -8.28 -5.06 2.25
CA ASP A 19 -7.90 -4.46 3.52
C ASP A 19 -6.40 -4.13 3.57
N GLU A 20 -5.96 -3.45 4.62
CA GLU A 20 -4.56 -3.04 4.80
C GLU A 20 -3.62 -4.23 4.84
N GLY A 21 -3.94 -5.29 5.59
CA GLY A 21 -3.10 -6.48 5.68
C GLY A 21 -2.86 -7.14 4.33
N THR A 22 -3.92 -7.27 3.52
CA THR A 22 -3.81 -7.76 2.13
C THR A 22 -2.97 -6.82 1.28
N ALA A 23 -3.16 -5.50 1.39
CA ALA A 23 -2.39 -4.53 0.63
C ALA A 23 -0.90 -4.57 1.00
N ALA A 24 -0.56 -4.71 2.29
CA ALA A 24 0.81 -4.87 2.76
C ALA A 24 1.45 -6.16 2.25
N ALA A 25 0.73 -7.28 2.28
CA ALA A 25 1.21 -8.55 1.74
C ALA A 25 1.41 -8.50 0.21
N GLU A 26 0.54 -7.80 -0.52
CA GLU A 26 0.73 -7.56 -1.96
C GLU A 26 1.94 -6.65 -2.23
N ALA A 27 2.21 -5.68 -1.36
CA ALA A 27 3.40 -4.82 -1.45
C ALA A 27 4.68 -5.62 -1.22
N MET A 28 4.68 -6.55 -0.26
CA MET A 28 5.75 -7.52 -0.08
C MET A 28 5.97 -8.36 -1.34
N GLY A 29 4.89 -8.92 -1.90
CA GLY A 29 4.96 -9.71 -3.13
C GLY A 29 5.46 -8.93 -4.35
N LEU A 30 5.07 -7.65 -4.48
CA LEU A 30 5.62 -6.76 -5.51
C LEU A 30 7.12 -6.55 -5.29
N SER A 31 7.53 -6.25 -4.06
CA SER A 31 8.93 -6.04 -3.72
C SER A 31 9.78 -7.26 -4.06
N TYR A 32 9.30 -8.46 -3.73
CA TYR A 32 9.96 -9.72 -4.05
C TYR A 32 10.13 -9.94 -5.56
N ARG A 33 9.09 -9.62 -6.36
CA ARG A 33 9.21 -9.73 -7.83
C ARG A 33 10.18 -8.72 -8.44
N LEU A 34 10.43 -7.61 -7.77
CA LEU A 34 11.36 -6.57 -8.20
C LEU A 34 12.76 -6.72 -7.59
N ASP A 35 12.90 -7.60 -6.61
CA ASP A 35 14.17 -7.82 -5.93
C ASP A 35 15.19 -8.49 -6.87
N LYS A 36 16.43 -8.05 -6.74
CA LYS A 36 17.59 -8.54 -7.51
C LYS A 36 18.71 -9.04 -6.60
N SER A 37 18.48 -9.01 -5.28
CA SER A 37 19.51 -9.34 -4.28
C SER A 37 19.54 -10.82 -3.91
N ASP A 38 18.60 -11.63 -4.42
CA ASP A 38 18.38 -13.02 -4.02
C ASP A 38 18.08 -13.18 -2.50
N SER A 39 17.70 -12.08 -1.83
CA SER A 39 17.29 -12.12 -0.43
C SER A 39 15.93 -12.79 -0.27
N ASN A 40 15.73 -13.48 0.83
CA ASN A 40 14.43 -14.01 1.24
C ASN A 40 13.96 -13.40 2.58
N LEU A 41 14.58 -12.32 3.03
CA LEU A 41 14.28 -11.70 4.31
C LEU A 41 13.36 -10.48 4.12
N VAL A 42 12.29 -10.45 4.89
CA VAL A 42 11.33 -9.34 4.99
C VAL A 42 11.36 -8.79 6.41
N PHE A 43 11.61 -7.51 6.56
CA PHE A 43 11.52 -6.83 7.84
C PHE A 43 10.10 -6.25 8.03
N VAL A 44 9.52 -6.41 9.21
CA VAL A 44 8.24 -5.80 9.61
C VAL A 44 8.42 -5.13 10.96
N SER A 45 8.07 -3.85 11.05
CA SER A 45 8.09 -3.13 12.32
C SER A 45 7.11 -3.74 13.32
N GLU A 46 7.50 -3.85 14.59
CA GLU A 46 6.63 -4.25 15.70
C GLU A 46 5.46 -3.27 15.93
N ASN A 47 5.56 -2.06 15.38
CA ASN A 47 4.51 -1.05 15.42
C ASN A 47 3.41 -1.27 14.36
N CYS A 48 3.56 -2.23 13.45
CA CYS A 48 2.51 -2.62 12.52
C CYS A 48 1.33 -3.28 13.26
N HIS A 49 0.13 -3.11 12.72
CA HIS A 49 -1.05 -3.76 13.29
C HIS A 49 -0.87 -5.29 13.32
N PRO A 50 -1.23 -5.95 14.44
CA PRO A 50 -1.06 -7.41 14.57
C PRO A 50 -1.69 -8.21 13.43
N GLN A 51 -2.87 -7.80 12.96
CA GLN A 51 -3.55 -8.42 11.83
C GLN A 51 -2.73 -8.30 10.55
N THR A 52 -2.14 -7.15 10.30
CA THR A 52 -1.27 -6.91 9.13
C THR A 52 -0.04 -7.81 9.18
N VAL A 53 0.60 -7.94 10.36
CA VAL A 53 1.74 -8.84 10.56
C VAL A 53 1.39 -10.30 10.24
N GLU A 54 0.24 -10.78 10.73
CA GLU A 54 -0.18 -12.18 10.52
C GLU A 54 -0.55 -12.46 9.05
N VAL A 55 -1.17 -11.52 8.34
CA VAL A 55 -1.42 -11.66 6.90
C VAL A 55 -0.12 -11.70 6.11
N ILE A 56 0.87 -10.85 6.47
CA ILE A 56 2.20 -10.86 5.86
C ILE A 56 2.88 -12.23 6.06
N ARG A 57 2.87 -12.78 7.29
CA ARG A 57 3.45 -14.10 7.58
C ARG A 57 2.79 -15.20 6.75
N THR A 58 1.47 -15.24 6.74
CA THR A 58 0.68 -16.22 5.98
C THR A 58 0.99 -16.19 4.48
N ARG A 59 1.24 -15.02 3.93
CA ARG A 59 1.57 -14.85 2.51
C ARG A 59 3.06 -15.06 2.20
N ALA A 60 3.93 -14.82 3.16
CA ALA A 60 5.38 -15.00 3.03
C ALA A 60 5.79 -16.48 3.01
N GLU A 61 5.16 -17.30 3.87
CA GLU A 61 5.49 -18.71 4.04
C GLU A 61 5.53 -19.52 2.73
N PRO A 62 4.45 -19.56 1.92
CA PRO A 62 4.47 -20.30 0.65
C PRO A 62 5.42 -19.72 -0.41
N MET A 63 5.90 -18.49 -0.22
CA MET A 63 6.89 -17.87 -1.09
C MET A 63 8.34 -18.16 -0.65
N GLY A 64 8.53 -18.88 0.46
CA GLY A 64 9.85 -19.15 1.04
C GLY A 64 10.50 -17.91 1.69
N LEU A 65 9.72 -16.85 1.98
CA LEU A 65 10.20 -15.64 2.61
C LEU A 65 10.20 -15.78 4.13
N LYS A 66 11.24 -15.26 4.77
CA LYS A 66 11.40 -15.18 6.22
C LYS A 66 10.95 -13.80 6.72
N VAL A 67 10.01 -13.76 7.67
CA VAL A 67 9.51 -12.51 8.26
C VAL A 67 10.18 -12.27 9.61
N LEU A 68 10.96 -11.20 9.70
CA LEU A 68 11.59 -10.70 10.93
C LEU A 68 10.78 -9.53 11.45
N VAL A 69 10.13 -9.70 12.61
CA VAL A 69 9.38 -8.64 13.29
C VAL A 69 10.20 -8.08 14.42
N GLY A 70 10.27 -6.76 14.53
CA GLY A 70 10.98 -6.12 15.63
C GLY A 70 11.04 -4.60 15.54
N ASN A 71 11.77 -4.02 16.50
CA ASN A 71 11.98 -2.59 16.57
C ASN A 71 12.88 -2.12 15.42
N GLU A 72 12.41 -1.18 14.61
CA GLU A 72 13.11 -0.70 13.41
C GLU A 72 14.49 -0.11 13.71
N ASP A 73 14.64 0.61 14.83
CA ASP A 73 15.92 1.25 15.17
C ASP A 73 17.00 0.22 15.50
N LYS A 74 16.62 -0.82 16.27
CA LYS A 74 17.53 -1.84 16.73
C LYS A 74 17.83 -2.89 15.65
N VAL A 75 16.77 -3.42 15.03
CA VAL A 75 16.88 -4.53 14.09
C VAL A 75 17.58 -4.09 12.82
N LEU A 76 17.15 -2.98 12.21
CA LEU A 76 17.72 -2.49 10.95
C LEU A 76 19.19 -2.05 11.10
N GLU A 77 19.63 -1.64 12.29
CA GLU A 77 21.00 -1.28 12.55
C GLU A 77 21.91 -2.51 12.67
N GLN A 78 21.43 -3.56 13.33
CA GLN A 78 22.19 -4.80 13.57
C GLN A 78 22.20 -5.77 12.39
N LEU A 79 21.18 -5.70 11.55
CA LEU A 79 21.02 -6.57 10.39
C LEU A 79 22.14 -6.32 9.38
N LYS A 80 22.85 -7.37 8.96
CA LYS A 80 23.97 -7.28 7.99
C LYS A 80 23.54 -7.71 6.59
N GLU A 81 22.44 -8.43 6.48
CA GLU A 81 21.94 -9.02 5.24
C GLU A 81 21.06 -8.01 4.48
N ASP A 82 20.99 -8.18 3.16
CA ASP A 82 20.00 -7.51 2.33
C ASP A 82 18.60 -7.98 2.68
N ILE A 83 17.59 -7.15 2.41
CA ILE A 83 16.19 -7.48 2.63
C ILE A 83 15.37 -7.23 1.36
N VAL A 84 14.34 -8.02 1.14
CA VAL A 84 13.36 -7.81 0.06
C VAL A 84 12.62 -6.49 0.25
N CYS A 85 12.14 -6.27 1.46
CA CYS A 85 11.45 -5.04 1.85
C CYS A 85 11.44 -4.86 3.37
N GLY A 86 11.18 -3.61 3.79
CA GLY A 86 10.83 -3.27 5.15
C GLY A 86 9.44 -2.63 5.20
N ILE A 87 8.59 -3.10 6.11
CA ILE A 87 7.22 -2.62 6.29
C ILE A 87 7.14 -1.86 7.60
N LEU A 88 6.72 -0.61 7.53
CA LEU A 88 6.58 0.32 8.65
C LEU A 88 5.14 0.78 8.78
N GLN A 89 4.71 1.17 9.98
CA GLN A 89 3.36 1.69 10.27
C GLN A 89 3.41 3.17 10.64
N TYR A 90 2.47 3.97 10.11
CA TYR A 90 2.44 5.42 10.32
C TYR A 90 1.01 5.99 10.30
N PRO A 91 0.46 6.42 11.45
CA PRO A 91 0.96 6.21 12.81
C PRO A 91 1.06 4.74 13.23
N GLY A 92 1.83 4.45 14.28
CA GLY A 92 1.95 3.11 14.84
C GLY A 92 0.65 2.61 15.48
N THR A 93 0.59 1.31 15.79
CA THR A 93 -0.60 0.64 16.37
C THR A 93 -1.07 1.27 17.69
N LEU A 94 -0.16 1.80 18.49
CA LEU A 94 -0.48 2.47 19.75
C LEU A 94 -0.74 3.97 19.60
N GLY A 95 -0.79 4.47 18.36
CA GLY A 95 -1.05 5.87 18.02
C GLY A 95 0.18 6.77 18.07
N ASP A 96 1.36 6.21 18.23
CA ASP A 96 2.61 6.95 18.18
C ASP A 96 2.90 7.49 16.77
N ILE A 97 3.36 8.73 16.71
CA ILE A 97 3.75 9.41 15.48
C ILE A 97 5.26 9.61 15.50
N LYS A 98 5.97 8.67 14.90
CA LYS A 98 7.41 8.72 14.73
C LYS A 98 7.75 8.98 13.26
N ASP A 99 8.70 9.88 12.99
CA ASP A 99 9.19 10.10 11.62
C ASP A 99 9.94 8.85 11.12
N PRO A 100 9.45 8.15 10.10
CA PRO A 100 10.05 6.90 9.65
C PRO A 100 11.21 7.09 8.67
N SER A 101 11.62 8.32 8.35
CA SER A 101 12.60 8.63 7.29
C SER A 101 13.94 7.94 7.53
N GLU A 102 14.40 7.85 8.79
CA GLU A 102 15.66 7.16 9.12
C GLU A 102 15.54 5.65 8.90
N ALA A 103 14.45 5.03 9.33
CA ALA A 103 14.18 3.61 9.10
C ALA A 103 14.09 3.30 7.60
N ILE A 104 13.40 4.14 6.83
CA ILE A 104 13.33 4.04 5.36
C ILE A 104 14.73 4.10 4.73
N SER A 105 15.57 5.03 5.18
CA SER A 105 16.96 5.11 4.71
C SER A 105 17.78 3.85 5.04
N LYS A 106 17.57 3.26 6.23
CA LYS A 106 18.22 2.00 6.62
C LYS A 106 17.74 0.83 5.75
N ILE A 107 16.44 0.77 5.43
CA ILE A 107 15.86 -0.23 4.51
C ILE A 107 16.51 -0.13 3.12
N HIS A 108 16.61 1.08 2.56
CA HIS A 108 17.24 1.30 1.26
C HIS A 108 18.72 0.92 1.23
N LYS A 109 19.47 1.18 2.31
CA LYS A 109 20.88 0.76 2.44
C LYS A 109 21.07 -0.76 2.40
N LYS A 110 19.99 -1.52 2.63
CA LYS A 110 19.94 -2.99 2.55
C LYS A 110 19.26 -3.48 1.27
N ASN A 111 19.27 -2.65 0.23
CA ASN A 111 18.65 -2.90 -1.07
C ASN A 111 17.12 -3.16 -1.03
N GLY A 112 16.48 -3.05 0.14
CA GLY A 112 15.06 -3.30 0.35
C GLY A 112 14.16 -2.19 -0.16
N LYS A 113 12.92 -2.53 -0.50
CA LYS A 113 11.85 -1.55 -0.77
C LYS A 113 11.19 -1.13 0.55
N ALA A 114 11.03 0.18 0.73
CA ALA A 114 10.35 0.73 1.90
C ALA A 114 8.84 0.81 1.65
N ILE A 115 8.07 0.06 2.43
CA ILE A 115 6.60 0.02 2.41
C ILE A 115 6.10 0.73 3.65
N LEU A 116 5.25 1.74 3.47
CA LEU A 116 4.62 2.47 4.56
C LEU A 116 3.12 2.16 4.61
N ALA A 117 2.71 1.39 5.62
CA ALA A 117 1.31 1.22 5.97
C ALA A 117 0.86 2.47 6.74
N CYS A 118 -0.13 3.19 6.24
CA CYS A 118 -0.46 4.49 6.78
C CYS A 118 -1.98 4.74 6.86
N ASP A 119 -2.35 5.51 7.88
CA ASP A 119 -3.70 6.01 8.03
C ASP A 119 -3.92 7.20 7.07
N LEU A 120 -4.74 6.98 6.06
CA LEU A 120 -5.01 7.98 5.02
C LEU A 120 -5.53 9.31 5.59
N LEU A 121 -6.37 9.28 6.65
CA LEU A 121 -6.90 10.50 7.24
C LEU A 121 -5.83 11.27 8.01
N ALA A 122 -4.91 10.57 8.67
CA ALA A 122 -3.79 11.19 9.37
C ALA A 122 -2.85 11.95 8.40
N LEU A 123 -2.73 11.49 7.15
CA LEU A 123 -1.93 12.16 6.12
C LEU A 123 -2.45 13.56 5.75
N ALA A 124 -3.68 13.92 6.13
CA ALA A 124 -4.15 15.32 6.01
C ALA A 124 -3.36 16.31 6.87
N LYS A 125 -2.65 15.80 7.88
CA LYS A 125 -1.85 16.59 8.86
C LYS A 125 -0.38 16.20 8.90
N LEU A 126 -0.03 15.01 8.44
CA LEU A 126 1.32 14.44 8.53
C LEU A 126 2.03 14.53 7.17
N LYS A 127 3.34 14.34 7.17
CA LYS A 127 4.12 14.21 5.93
C LYS A 127 3.62 13.02 5.12
N THR A 128 3.59 13.18 3.82
CA THR A 128 3.18 12.10 2.90
C THR A 128 4.23 10.99 2.83
N PRO A 129 3.84 9.74 2.52
CA PRO A 129 4.78 8.66 2.25
C PRO A 129 5.86 9.02 1.24
N ARG A 130 5.53 9.81 0.22
CA ARG A 130 6.50 10.28 -0.79
C ARG A 130 7.57 11.19 -0.17
N GLU A 131 7.15 12.17 0.63
CA GLU A 131 8.08 13.09 1.31
C GLU A 131 8.99 12.36 2.29
N LEU A 132 8.51 11.28 2.90
CA LEU A 132 9.27 10.42 3.80
C LEU A 132 10.22 9.46 3.07
N GLY A 133 10.11 9.34 1.74
CA GLY A 133 10.97 8.52 0.91
C GLY A 133 10.50 7.08 0.69
N ALA A 134 9.27 6.74 1.07
CA ALA A 134 8.72 5.40 0.85
C ALA A 134 8.62 5.05 -0.65
N ASP A 135 8.75 3.77 -0.98
CA ASP A 135 8.57 3.25 -2.34
C ASP A 135 7.11 2.87 -2.62
N ILE A 136 6.43 2.40 -1.58
CA ILE A 136 5.04 1.93 -1.64
C ILE A 136 4.31 2.45 -0.41
N ALA A 137 3.09 2.92 -0.61
CA ALA A 137 2.15 3.27 0.45
C ALA A 137 0.92 2.39 0.37
N VAL A 138 0.51 1.83 1.51
CA VAL A 138 -0.67 0.99 1.65
C VAL A 138 -1.48 1.44 2.87
N GLY A 139 -2.73 1.04 2.96
CA GLY A 139 -3.59 1.35 4.11
C GLY A 139 -5.05 1.13 3.80
N SER A 140 -5.91 1.64 4.66
CA SER A 140 -7.37 1.60 4.49
C SER A 140 -7.96 3.00 4.42
N SER A 141 -8.96 3.18 3.55
CA SER A 141 -9.77 4.40 3.50
C SER A 141 -11.02 4.33 4.40
N GLN A 142 -11.12 3.36 5.31
CA GLN A 142 -12.28 3.18 6.17
C GLN A 142 -12.68 4.44 6.95
N ARG A 143 -11.71 5.23 7.40
CA ARG A 143 -11.95 6.49 8.12
C ARG A 143 -12.56 7.60 7.25
N PHE A 144 -12.71 7.38 5.97
CA PHE A 144 -13.42 8.26 5.04
C PHE A 144 -14.90 7.86 4.93
N GLY A 145 -15.61 7.91 6.07
CA GLY A 145 -17.06 7.75 6.14
C GLY A 145 -17.60 6.32 6.00
N ILE A 146 -16.77 5.30 6.05
CA ILE A 146 -17.23 3.91 6.02
C ILE A 146 -17.62 3.50 7.45
N PRO A 147 -18.88 3.06 7.67
CA PRO A 147 -19.35 2.69 9.01
C PRO A 147 -18.64 1.45 9.55
N MET A 148 -18.40 1.45 10.85
CA MET A 148 -17.68 0.37 11.54
C MET A 148 -18.38 -0.99 11.49
N GLY A 149 -19.69 -1.04 11.71
CA GLY A 149 -20.57 -2.21 11.57
C GLY A 149 -19.91 -3.57 11.93
N TYR A 150 -19.77 -3.89 13.19
CA TYR A 150 -19.14 -5.13 13.70
C TYR A 150 -17.71 -5.40 13.18
N GLY A 151 -16.84 -4.38 13.17
CA GLY A 151 -15.47 -4.46 12.68
C GLY A 151 -15.31 -3.84 11.30
N GLY A 152 -16.41 -3.62 10.62
CA GLY A 152 -16.52 -2.81 9.42
C GLY A 152 -15.89 -3.38 8.16
N PRO A 153 -16.46 -3.07 7.03
CA PRO A 153 -15.80 -3.29 5.76
C PRO A 153 -14.65 -2.28 5.58
N HIS A 154 -13.67 -2.66 4.78
CA HIS A 154 -12.54 -1.84 4.41
C HIS A 154 -12.50 -1.58 2.91
N ALA A 155 -11.89 -0.47 2.49
CA ALA A 155 -11.40 -0.28 1.16
C ALA A 155 -9.92 0.08 1.26
N ALA A 156 -9.07 -0.91 1.03
CA ALA A 156 -7.64 -0.68 1.04
C ALA A 156 -7.18 0.04 -0.21
N PHE A 157 -6.07 0.72 -0.08
CA PHE A 157 -5.35 1.34 -1.18
C PHE A 157 -3.93 0.80 -1.29
N PHE A 158 -3.41 0.94 -2.48
CA PHE A 158 -2.03 0.65 -2.83
C PHE A 158 -1.55 1.75 -3.78
N ALA A 159 -0.54 2.48 -3.38
CA ALA A 159 0.06 3.54 -4.18
C ALA A 159 1.58 3.37 -4.25
N THR A 160 2.19 3.74 -5.37
CA THR A 160 3.61 3.51 -5.59
C THR A 160 4.18 4.45 -6.65
N LYS A 161 5.49 4.32 -6.91
CA LYS A 161 6.20 5.02 -7.98
C LYS A 161 5.74 4.52 -9.36
N ASP A 162 5.75 5.38 -10.37
CA ASP A 162 5.33 5.04 -11.74
C ASP A 162 6.14 3.89 -12.35
N GLU A 163 7.40 3.77 -12.01
CA GLU A 163 8.28 2.69 -12.48
C GLU A 163 7.77 1.29 -12.10
N TYR A 164 6.99 1.15 -11.02
CA TYR A 164 6.45 -0.14 -10.56
C TYR A 164 5.05 -0.48 -11.09
N LYS A 165 4.42 0.39 -11.86
CA LYS A 165 3.03 0.24 -12.34
C LYS A 165 2.73 -1.08 -13.04
N ARG A 166 3.72 -1.68 -13.73
CA ARG A 166 3.56 -2.96 -14.42
C ARG A 166 3.55 -4.17 -13.48
N SER A 167 4.08 -4.02 -12.27
CA SER A 167 4.12 -5.06 -11.23
C SER A 167 3.11 -4.83 -10.11
N MET A 168 2.36 -3.74 -10.18
CA MET A 168 1.39 -3.32 -9.19
C MET A 168 0.19 -4.28 -9.13
N PRO A 169 -0.30 -4.67 -7.94
CA PRO A 169 -1.50 -5.48 -7.80
C PRO A 169 -2.78 -4.66 -8.02
N GLY A 170 -3.88 -5.37 -8.27
CA GLY A 170 -5.19 -4.78 -8.42
C GLY A 170 -5.41 -4.05 -9.75
N ARG A 171 -6.60 -3.52 -9.92
CA ARG A 171 -7.04 -2.86 -11.14
C ARG A 171 -6.56 -1.41 -11.18
N ILE A 172 -6.21 -0.96 -12.38
CA ILE A 172 -5.88 0.44 -12.66
C ILE A 172 -6.87 0.94 -13.71
N VAL A 173 -7.53 2.04 -13.40
CA VAL A 173 -8.43 2.74 -14.32
C VAL A 173 -7.68 3.91 -14.95
N GLY A 174 -7.67 3.97 -16.26
CA GLY A 174 -7.06 5.05 -17.04
C GLY A 174 -8.08 5.83 -17.84
N VAL A 175 -7.69 7.03 -18.24
CA VAL A 175 -8.46 7.89 -19.14
C VAL A 175 -8.20 7.49 -20.57
N SER A 176 -9.25 7.40 -21.37
CA SER A 176 -9.26 7.08 -22.79
C SER A 176 -10.31 7.94 -23.50
N VAL A 177 -10.60 7.62 -24.74
CA VAL A 177 -11.72 8.20 -25.50
C VAL A 177 -12.61 7.08 -26.02
N ASP A 178 -13.91 7.39 -26.13
CA ASP A 178 -14.88 6.51 -26.79
C ASP A 178 -14.79 6.60 -28.32
N ARG A 179 -15.66 5.86 -29.02
CA ARG A 179 -15.71 5.89 -30.51
C ARG A 179 -16.09 7.24 -31.10
N HIS A 180 -16.63 8.15 -30.29
CA HIS A 180 -17.04 9.50 -30.71
C HIS A 180 -16.02 10.56 -30.31
N GLY A 181 -14.89 10.17 -29.69
CA GLY A 181 -13.86 11.09 -29.21
C GLY A 181 -14.15 11.70 -27.84
N ASN A 182 -15.22 11.32 -27.14
CA ASN A 182 -15.51 11.80 -25.80
C ASN A 182 -14.63 11.10 -24.78
N LYS A 183 -14.30 11.81 -23.66
CA LYS A 183 -13.55 11.27 -22.54
C LYS A 183 -14.26 10.04 -21.97
N ALA A 184 -13.53 8.94 -21.83
CA ALA A 184 -14.02 7.69 -21.28
C ALA A 184 -12.99 7.07 -20.34
N TYR A 185 -13.46 6.25 -19.39
CA TYR A 185 -12.59 5.49 -18.48
C TYR A 185 -12.56 4.03 -18.87
N ARG A 186 -11.40 3.42 -18.74
CA ARG A 186 -11.21 1.99 -19.03
C ARG A 186 -10.18 1.37 -18.10
N LEU A 187 -10.22 0.06 -17.95
CA LEU A 187 -9.15 -0.69 -17.29
C LEU A 187 -7.86 -0.55 -18.12
N SER A 188 -6.78 -0.20 -17.44
CA SER A 188 -5.45 -0.04 -18.01
C SER A 188 -4.52 -1.16 -17.58
N LEU A 189 -3.51 -1.47 -18.43
CA LEU A 189 -2.51 -2.51 -18.14
C LEU A 189 -3.14 -3.89 -17.84
N GLN A 190 -4.22 -4.25 -18.52
CA GLN A 190 -4.99 -5.49 -18.30
C GLN A 190 -4.17 -6.78 -18.44
N THR A 191 -3.03 -6.74 -19.13
CA THR A 191 -2.13 -7.89 -19.27
C THR A 191 -1.57 -8.41 -17.93
N ARG A 192 -1.72 -7.65 -16.83
CA ARG A 192 -1.37 -8.07 -15.46
C ARG A 192 -2.50 -8.85 -14.80
N GLU A 193 -3.71 -8.77 -15.31
CA GLU A 193 -4.93 -9.26 -14.68
C GLU A 193 -5.08 -10.77 -14.79
N GLN A 194 -5.72 -11.37 -13.80
CA GLN A 194 -5.95 -12.80 -13.70
C GLN A 194 -6.75 -13.37 -14.88
N HIS A 195 -7.75 -12.66 -15.38
CA HIS A 195 -8.57 -13.11 -16.50
C HIS A 195 -7.80 -13.21 -17.82
N ILE A 196 -6.61 -12.58 -17.91
CA ILE A 196 -5.73 -12.68 -19.09
C ILE A 196 -4.57 -13.64 -18.82
N ARG A 197 -3.83 -13.44 -17.71
CA ARG A 197 -2.61 -14.20 -17.44
C ARG A 197 -2.79 -15.45 -16.57
N ARG A 198 -3.96 -15.65 -15.99
CA ARG A 198 -4.28 -16.80 -15.14
C ARG A 198 -3.28 -16.95 -13.98
N ASP A 199 -2.58 -18.07 -13.90
CA ASP A 199 -1.53 -18.38 -12.92
C ASP A 199 -0.32 -17.44 -12.96
N LYS A 200 -0.09 -16.81 -14.12
CA LYS A 200 1.01 -15.84 -14.32
C LYS A 200 0.59 -14.38 -14.06
N ALA A 201 -0.58 -14.15 -13.49
CA ALA A 201 -1.03 -12.81 -13.13
C ALA A 201 -0.12 -12.19 -12.07
N THR A 202 0.00 -10.87 -12.07
CA THR A 202 0.77 -10.14 -11.07
C THR A 202 0.20 -10.33 -9.66
N SER A 203 -1.13 -10.45 -9.56
CA SER A 203 -1.87 -10.71 -8.32
C SER A 203 -3.14 -11.48 -8.66
N ASN A 204 -3.52 -12.42 -7.79
CA ASN A 204 -4.76 -13.17 -7.89
C ASN A 204 -5.92 -12.50 -7.13
N ILE A 205 -5.78 -11.25 -6.73
CA ILE A 205 -6.86 -10.48 -6.12
C ILE A 205 -7.90 -10.15 -7.18
N CYS A 206 -9.03 -10.86 -7.11
CA CYS A 206 -10.14 -10.73 -8.05
C CYS A 206 -11.09 -9.60 -7.66
N THR A 207 -11.33 -9.40 -6.37
CA THR A 207 -12.37 -8.51 -5.87
C THR A 207 -11.79 -7.22 -5.30
N ALA A 208 -12.20 -6.10 -5.87
CA ALA A 208 -11.94 -4.77 -5.34
C ALA A 208 -13.17 -4.29 -4.56
N GLN A 209 -12.95 -3.46 -3.55
CA GLN A 209 -14.01 -2.83 -2.73
C GLN A 209 -14.59 -1.62 -3.47
N ALA A 210 -15.39 -1.86 -4.52
CA ALA A 210 -15.85 -0.79 -5.41
C ALA A 210 -16.75 0.24 -4.70
N LEU A 211 -17.83 -0.22 -4.04
CA LEU A 211 -18.78 0.68 -3.37
C LEU A 211 -18.09 1.47 -2.25
N LEU A 212 -17.27 0.82 -1.44
CA LEU A 212 -16.59 1.47 -0.31
C LEU A 212 -15.56 2.50 -0.77
N ALA A 213 -14.87 2.23 -1.88
CA ALA A 213 -13.98 3.20 -2.49
C ALA A 213 -14.74 4.44 -3.02
N ILE A 214 -15.95 4.24 -3.56
CA ILE A 214 -16.85 5.34 -4.00
C ILE A 214 -17.30 6.14 -2.77
N VAL A 215 -17.73 5.48 -1.67
CA VAL A 215 -18.12 6.15 -0.43
C VAL A 215 -16.98 7.01 0.10
N SER A 216 -15.75 6.46 0.16
CA SER A 216 -14.57 7.20 0.60
C SER A 216 -14.28 8.42 -0.26
N ALA A 217 -14.38 8.28 -1.58
CA ALA A 217 -14.18 9.40 -2.49
C ALA A 217 -15.28 10.48 -2.33
N ALA A 218 -16.54 10.07 -2.21
CA ALA A 218 -17.66 10.98 -1.97
C ALA A 218 -17.53 11.74 -0.65
N TYR A 219 -17.06 11.05 0.41
CA TYR A 219 -16.76 11.68 1.71
C TYR A 219 -15.69 12.77 1.57
N ALA A 220 -14.59 12.46 0.89
CA ALA A 220 -13.54 13.45 0.67
C ALA A 220 -14.01 14.66 -0.15
N ILE A 221 -14.81 14.43 -1.19
CA ILE A 221 -15.39 15.50 -2.02
C ILE A 221 -16.36 16.37 -1.21
N TYR A 222 -17.22 15.74 -0.39
CA TYR A 222 -18.21 16.45 0.42
C TYR A 222 -17.56 17.38 1.45
N HIS A 223 -16.54 16.90 2.16
CA HIS A 223 -15.85 17.70 3.19
C HIS A 223 -14.84 18.69 2.62
N GLY A 224 -14.27 18.37 1.46
CA GLY A 224 -13.19 19.15 0.86
C GLY A 224 -11.91 19.16 1.72
N PRO A 225 -10.83 19.81 1.24
CA PRO A 225 -9.54 19.77 1.94
C PRO A 225 -9.59 20.39 3.33
N ASP A 226 -10.33 21.49 3.51
CA ASP A 226 -10.44 22.16 4.80
C ASP A 226 -11.30 21.39 5.80
N GLY A 227 -12.37 20.74 5.34
CA GLY A 227 -13.20 19.86 6.14
C GLY A 227 -12.42 18.64 6.63
N ILE A 228 -11.71 17.95 5.74
CA ILE A 228 -10.85 16.79 6.10
C ILE A 228 -9.81 17.17 7.12
N LYS A 229 -9.18 18.35 7.00
CA LYS A 229 -8.19 18.81 8.00
C LYS A 229 -8.78 19.14 9.37
N LYS A 230 -10.09 19.42 9.45
CA LYS A 230 -10.79 19.72 10.71
C LYS A 230 -11.30 18.46 11.42
N ILE A 231 -11.61 17.41 10.69
CA ILE A 231 -12.03 16.11 11.21
C ILE A 231 -10.86 15.41 11.91
#